data_2d810dd10366d02bc552949f44d40174
#
_entry.id   2d810dd10366d02bc552949f44d40174
#
_cell.length_a   1.000
_cell.length_b   1.000
_cell.length_c   1.000
_cell.angle_alpha   90.00
_cell.angle_beta   90.00
_cell.angle_gamma   90.00
#
_symmetry.space_group_name_H-M   'P 1'
#
loop_
_entity.id
_entity.type
_entity.pdbx_description
1 polymer ?
#
loop_
_entity_poly.entity_id
_entity_poly.type
_entity_poly.pdbx_seq_one_letter_code
_entity_poly.pdbx_strand_id
1 'polypeptide(L)'
;MTTQKKLKASVRARMAQTGESYMVARRHILNRLPSDQYVLRGGIHPDTSSLASALANRGISNPTNGRPLSEAMILGVGGGLGAGYILWQFEKYDRTVVTVGFRNNLQYPDRWFRKTCERLEMPFEIHETSGQKRAAGHLQDALASGLPAIAYISAADLPYWHLPSEQSGWWGYTIVVYGQDSERFLVDDRNLKPLSLPSQELSASRGRISSYKNRLLVVDPAATELHSETLLAAVESGLTDQVEHLSSKSDSFSLPAIAKWARMLTDERNPKGWTQVFVDGHGLVEALVSAYEGVNEVGILGGNLRSLYADFLKEAGKITGRPLGAAERAYRTAAKSWEEFASVCLEVPVVNEIVDLDRQRRNAIRQGDQGWDEARSAGLQSARLMKTDAGLGDGARRKLFGRMAEALRIVHGSEVNALEALVGAVG
;
A
#
# COMPACT_ATOMS: atom_id res chain seq x y z
N MET A 1 -4.96 -46.70 0.42
CA MET A 1 -3.57 -46.34 0.07
C MET A 1 -3.00 -45.50 1.20
N THR A 2 -1.81 -45.84 1.71
CA THR A 2 -1.17 -45.04 2.78
C THR A 2 -0.83 -43.66 2.30
N THR A 3 -0.94 -42.66 3.17
CA THR A 3 -0.62 -41.23 2.91
C THR A 3 0.75 -41.04 2.25
N GLN A 4 1.73 -41.84 2.65
CA GLN A 4 3.06 -41.88 2.03
C GLN A 4 3.10 -42.30 0.56
N LYS A 5 2.22 -43.21 0.15
CA LYS A 5 2.14 -43.69 -1.25
C LYS A 5 1.53 -42.64 -2.17
N LYS A 6 0.55 -41.86 -1.67
CA LYS A 6 -0.02 -40.72 -2.38
C LYS A 6 1.00 -39.61 -2.53
N LEU A 7 1.72 -39.24 -1.45
CA LEU A 7 2.77 -38.23 -1.48
C LEU A 7 3.86 -38.57 -2.51
N LYS A 8 4.40 -39.80 -2.50
CA LYS A 8 5.39 -40.24 -3.47
C LYS A 8 4.91 -40.18 -4.92
N ALA A 9 3.63 -40.51 -5.16
CA ALA A 9 3.02 -40.43 -6.49
C ALA A 9 2.94 -38.95 -6.97
N SER A 10 2.47 -38.04 -6.11
CA SER A 10 2.41 -36.61 -6.41
C SER A 10 3.81 -36.01 -6.67
N VAL A 11 4.82 -36.38 -5.87
CA VAL A 11 6.21 -35.94 -6.08
C VAL A 11 6.75 -36.39 -7.44
N ARG A 12 6.50 -37.65 -7.82
CA ARG A 12 6.95 -38.18 -9.12
C ARG A 12 6.22 -37.53 -10.30
N ALA A 13 4.92 -37.29 -10.16
CA ALA A 13 4.14 -36.58 -11.18
C ALA A 13 4.68 -35.16 -11.41
N ARG A 14 5.00 -34.42 -10.33
CA ARG A 14 5.62 -33.11 -10.42
C ARG A 14 7.00 -33.15 -11.07
N MET A 15 7.85 -34.11 -10.67
CA MET A 15 9.17 -34.31 -11.31
C MET A 15 9.06 -34.53 -12.82
N ALA A 16 8.10 -35.35 -13.24
CA ALA A 16 7.86 -35.61 -14.67
C ALA A 16 7.37 -34.36 -15.42
N GLN A 17 6.64 -33.47 -14.75
CA GLN A 17 6.08 -32.26 -15.32
C GLN A 17 7.06 -31.10 -15.36
N THR A 18 7.96 -30.98 -14.35
CA THR A 18 8.80 -29.79 -14.13
C THR A 18 10.28 -30.05 -14.36
N GLY A 19 10.71 -31.31 -14.40
CA GLY A 19 12.15 -31.69 -14.44
C GLY A 19 12.90 -31.48 -13.13
N GLU A 20 12.22 -31.12 -12.05
CA GLU A 20 12.82 -30.91 -10.73
C GLU A 20 13.37 -32.20 -10.12
N SER A 21 14.38 -32.06 -9.25
CA SER A 21 14.86 -33.20 -8.44
C SER A 21 13.80 -33.67 -7.44
N TYR A 22 13.85 -34.96 -7.01
CA TYR A 22 12.94 -35.50 -6.04
C TYR A 22 12.83 -34.68 -4.75
N MET A 23 13.95 -34.17 -4.25
CA MET A 23 14.00 -33.38 -3.03
C MET A 23 13.31 -32.02 -3.20
N VAL A 24 13.48 -31.38 -4.34
CA VAL A 24 12.82 -30.12 -4.69
C VAL A 24 11.32 -30.33 -4.87
N ALA A 25 10.94 -31.31 -5.69
CA ALA A 25 9.53 -31.64 -5.91
C ALA A 25 8.82 -32.08 -4.60
N ARG A 26 9.50 -32.84 -3.74
CA ARG A 26 8.96 -33.25 -2.43
C ARG A 26 8.80 -32.03 -1.50
N ARG A 27 9.76 -31.12 -1.46
CA ARG A 27 9.66 -29.87 -0.70
C ARG A 27 8.45 -29.06 -1.15
N HIS A 28 8.28 -28.86 -2.44
CA HIS A 28 7.15 -28.12 -2.99
C HIS A 28 5.78 -28.75 -2.64
N ILE A 29 5.68 -30.07 -2.65
CA ILE A 29 4.41 -30.75 -2.32
C ILE A 29 4.13 -30.73 -0.80
N LEU A 30 5.16 -30.84 0.04
CA LEU A 30 4.98 -30.81 1.49
C LEU A 30 4.69 -29.41 2.02
N ASN A 31 5.18 -28.37 1.34
CA ASN A 31 4.98 -26.98 1.73
C ASN A 31 3.79 -26.32 1.03
N ARG A 32 2.99 -27.09 0.29
CA ARG A 32 1.80 -26.59 -0.40
C ARG A 32 0.75 -26.18 0.63
N LEU A 33 0.43 -24.90 0.68
CA LEU A 33 -0.81 -24.42 1.27
C LEU A 33 -1.91 -24.58 0.22
N PRO A 34 -2.93 -25.40 0.46
CA PRO A 34 -4.13 -25.37 -0.36
C PRO A 34 -4.73 -23.96 -0.32
N SER A 35 -5.29 -23.49 -1.41
CA SER A 35 -5.91 -22.15 -1.48
C SER A 35 -7.06 -21.97 -0.47
N ASP A 36 -7.67 -23.05 -0.03
CA ASP A 36 -8.70 -23.10 1.02
C ASP A 36 -8.16 -22.85 2.44
N GLN A 37 -6.85 -22.94 2.63
CA GLN A 37 -6.16 -22.63 3.91
C GLN A 37 -5.61 -21.22 3.97
N TYR A 38 -5.66 -20.45 2.87
CA TYR A 38 -5.23 -19.05 2.90
C TYR A 38 -6.21 -18.21 3.73
N VAL A 39 -5.67 -17.48 4.71
CA VAL A 39 -6.47 -16.65 5.61
C VAL A 39 -6.39 -15.19 5.18
N LEU A 40 -7.53 -14.64 4.76
CA LEU A 40 -7.69 -13.22 4.48
C LEU A 40 -7.73 -12.42 5.78
N ARG A 41 -6.91 -11.35 5.89
CA ARG A 41 -6.76 -10.56 7.11
C ARG A 41 -7.15 -9.09 6.95
N GLY A 42 -7.45 -8.67 5.73
CA GLY A 42 -7.61 -7.26 5.42
C GLY A 42 -6.27 -6.51 5.46
N GLY A 43 -6.33 -5.22 5.70
CA GLY A 43 -5.13 -4.36 5.80
C GLY A 43 -5.42 -2.92 5.45
N ILE A 44 -4.40 -2.07 5.59
CA ILE A 44 -4.47 -0.62 5.38
C ILE A 44 -3.71 -0.23 4.10
N HIS A 45 -2.41 -0.52 4.05
CA HIS A 45 -1.56 -0.15 2.91
C HIS A 45 -1.23 -1.39 2.04
N PRO A 46 -1.26 -1.28 0.71
CA PRO A 46 -1.10 -2.43 -0.18
C PRO A 46 0.21 -3.20 0.04
N ASP A 47 1.35 -2.51 0.10
CA ASP A 47 2.64 -3.18 0.21
C ASP A 47 2.83 -3.84 1.59
N THR A 48 2.48 -3.14 2.67
CA THR A 48 2.67 -3.65 4.04
C THR A 48 1.72 -4.81 4.34
N SER A 49 0.46 -4.71 3.92
CA SER A 49 -0.53 -5.77 4.09
C SER A 49 -0.21 -6.99 3.21
N SER A 50 0.24 -6.80 1.96
CA SER A 50 0.64 -7.90 1.08
C SER A 50 1.78 -8.71 1.69
N LEU A 51 2.82 -8.05 2.23
CA LEU A 51 3.93 -8.76 2.88
C LEU A 51 3.48 -9.42 4.19
N ALA A 52 2.72 -8.71 5.03
CA ALA A 52 2.19 -9.27 6.29
C ALA A 52 1.33 -10.51 6.02
N SER A 53 0.42 -10.45 5.04
CA SER A 53 -0.42 -11.58 4.64
C SER A 53 0.39 -12.74 4.07
N ALA A 54 1.38 -12.48 3.21
CA ALA A 54 2.23 -13.51 2.64
C ALA A 54 3.04 -14.24 3.72
N LEU A 55 3.68 -13.51 4.64
CA LEU A 55 4.45 -14.09 5.76
C LEU A 55 3.55 -14.87 6.70
N ALA A 56 2.40 -14.32 7.09
CA ALA A 56 1.45 -14.96 7.99
C ALA A 56 0.90 -16.28 7.43
N ASN A 57 0.58 -16.32 6.14
CA ASN A 57 0.11 -17.54 5.46
C ASN A 57 1.25 -18.54 5.19
N ARG A 58 2.51 -18.13 5.36
CA ARG A 58 3.68 -19.02 5.40
C ARG A 58 3.97 -19.55 6.81
N GLY A 59 3.18 -19.16 7.82
CA GLY A 59 3.37 -19.57 9.21
C GLY A 59 4.46 -18.79 9.94
N ILE A 60 5.00 -17.72 9.34
CA ILE A 60 5.98 -16.86 10.02
C ILE A 60 5.27 -16.08 11.12
N SER A 61 5.77 -16.23 12.33
CA SER A 61 5.20 -15.61 13.52
C SER A 61 6.20 -14.73 14.25
N ASN A 62 5.67 -13.78 15.00
CA ASN A 62 6.44 -12.96 15.91
C ASN A 62 6.93 -13.84 17.08
N PRO A 63 8.25 -14.00 17.28
CA PRO A 63 8.81 -14.88 18.30
C PRO A 63 8.46 -14.48 19.74
N THR A 64 8.06 -13.20 19.96
CA THR A 64 7.74 -12.73 21.31
C THR A 64 6.34 -13.12 21.79
N ASN A 65 5.41 -13.44 20.85
CA ASN A 65 4.01 -13.72 21.20
C ASN A 65 3.35 -14.85 20.40
N GLY A 66 4.07 -15.47 19.45
CA GLY A 66 3.59 -16.56 18.60
C GLY A 66 2.48 -16.19 17.59
N ARG A 67 2.12 -14.91 17.46
CA ARG A 67 1.13 -14.44 16.49
C ARG A 67 1.79 -14.05 15.18
N PRO A 68 1.06 -14.01 14.06
CA PRO A 68 1.58 -13.41 12.83
C PRO A 68 2.14 -12.00 13.07
N LEU A 69 3.17 -11.61 12.31
CA LEU A 69 3.64 -10.22 12.32
C LEU A 69 2.50 -9.29 11.94
N SER A 70 2.29 -8.23 12.72
CA SER A 70 1.30 -7.21 12.41
C SER A 70 1.70 -6.40 11.18
N GLU A 71 0.72 -5.81 10.49
CA GLU A 71 1.01 -4.85 9.41
C GLU A 71 1.82 -3.65 9.93
N ALA A 72 1.56 -3.23 11.17
CA ALA A 72 2.32 -2.19 11.86
C ALA A 72 3.80 -2.57 11.99
N MET A 73 4.09 -3.81 12.41
CA MET A 73 5.46 -4.31 12.48
C MET A 73 6.15 -4.30 11.12
N ILE A 74 5.47 -4.75 10.07
CA ILE A 74 5.99 -4.74 8.70
C ILE A 74 6.28 -3.31 8.22
N LEU A 75 5.38 -2.35 8.49
CA LEU A 75 5.60 -0.94 8.17
C LEU A 75 6.87 -0.41 8.87
N GLY A 76 7.00 -0.64 10.17
CA GLY A 76 8.11 -0.14 10.96
C GLY A 76 9.46 -0.74 10.56
N VAL A 77 9.54 -2.07 10.45
CA VAL A 77 10.76 -2.79 9.98
C VAL A 77 11.16 -2.35 8.58
N GLY A 78 10.19 -2.05 7.72
CA GLY A 78 10.43 -1.52 6.36
C GLY A 78 10.99 -0.11 6.31
N GLY A 79 11.16 0.55 7.47
CA GLY A 79 11.68 1.91 7.59
C GLY A 79 10.60 2.97 7.84
N GLY A 80 9.39 2.55 8.16
CA GLY A 80 8.31 3.40 8.66
C GLY A 80 7.72 4.36 7.63
N LEU A 81 7.52 5.59 8.09
CA LEU A 81 6.76 6.62 7.39
C LEU A 81 7.58 7.44 6.39
N GLY A 82 6.88 8.03 5.43
CA GLY A 82 7.34 9.12 4.58
C GLY A 82 6.44 10.34 4.72
N ALA A 83 6.78 11.40 3.99
CA ALA A 83 5.96 12.58 3.79
C ALA A 83 6.22 13.12 2.39
N GLY A 84 5.31 12.93 1.47
CA GLY A 84 5.48 13.35 0.07
C GLY A 84 4.36 14.26 -0.39
N TYR A 85 4.70 15.26 -1.20
CA TYR A 85 3.72 16.11 -1.86
C TYR A 85 4.16 16.45 -3.28
N ILE A 86 3.34 16.10 -4.26
CA ILE A 86 3.51 16.50 -5.66
C ILE A 86 2.14 16.84 -6.24
N LEU A 87 2.01 18.01 -6.87
CA LEU A 87 0.86 18.37 -7.70
C LEU A 87 1.19 18.05 -9.16
N TRP A 88 0.45 17.15 -9.75
CA TRP A 88 0.59 16.75 -11.16
C TRP A 88 -0.48 17.42 -12.01
N GLN A 89 -0.06 17.99 -13.13
CA GLN A 89 -0.94 18.48 -14.19
C GLN A 89 -0.70 17.62 -15.44
N PHE A 90 -1.67 16.80 -15.80
CA PHE A 90 -1.62 15.91 -16.95
C PHE A 90 -2.37 16.54 -18.12
N GLU A 91 -1.74 17.46 -18.85
CA GLU A 91 -2.35 18.20 -19.95
C GLU A 91 -3.04 17.29 -20.98
N LYS A 92 -2.41 16.15 -21.34
CA LYS A 92 -2.97 15.18 -22.28
C LYS A 92 -4.33 14.61 -21.83
N TYR A 93 -4.57 14.50 -20.54
CA TYR A 93 -5.77 13.89 -19.96
C TYR A 93 -6.68 14.91 -19.30
N ASP A 94 -6.27 16.19 -19.34
CA ASP A 94 -6.98 17.28 -18.71
C ASP A 94 -7.29 16.99 -17.23
N ARG A 95 -6.24 16.58 -16.48
CA ARG A 95 -6.35 16.11 -15.09
C ARG A 95 -5.33 16.77 -14.17
N THR A 96 -5.79 17.13 -12.98
CA THR A 96 -4.92 17.66 -11.92
C THR A 96 -5.05 16.82 -10.66
N VAL A 97 -3.97 16.18 -10.24
CA VAL A 97 -3.96 15.19 -9.16
C VAL A 97 -2.87 15.51 -8.15
N VAL A 98 -3.19 15.39 -6.87
CA VAL A 98 -2.23 15.45 -5.77
C VAL A 98 -1.75 14.05 -5.43
N THR A 99 -0.44 13.84 -5.46
CA THR A 99 0.17 12.64 -4.90
C THR A 99 0.74 12.98 -3.53
N VAL A 100 0.25 12.29 -2.53
CA VAL A 100 0.77 12.31 -1.16
C VAL A 100 1.31 10.93 -0.85
N GLY A 101 2.52 10.85 -0.31
CA GLY A 101 3.17 9.57 -0.03
C GLY A 101 3.59 9.45 1.42
N PHE A 102 3.16 8.37 2.08
CA PHE A 102 3.32 8.22 3.52
C PHE A 102 4.11 6.99 3.97
N ARG A 103 4.47 6.08 3.05
CA ARG A 103 5.41 5.01 3.34
C ARG A 103 6.84 5.43 2.95
N ASN A 104 7.82 5.13 3.77
CA ASN A 104 9.23 5.32 3.41
C ASN A 104 9.56 4.56 2.11
N ASN A 105 10.43 5.12 1.27
CA ASN A 105 10.78 4.58 -0.05
C ASN A 105 9.60 4.41 -1.01
N LEU A 106 8.57 5.26 -0.95
CA LEU A 106 7.39 5.21 -1.82
C LEU A 106 7.73 5.05 -3.31
N GLN A 107 8.79 5.73 -3.78
CA GLN A 107 9.23 5.70 -5.18
C GLN A 107 9.85 4.37 -5.61
N TYR A 108 10.29 3.55 -4.67
CA TYR A 108 11.05 2.32 -4.92
C TYR A 108 10.45 1.14 -4.14
N PRO A 109 9.25 0.67 -4.52
CA PRO A 109 8.58 -0.41 -3.78
C PRO A 109 9.40 -1.70 -3.72
N ASP A 110 10.14 -2.07 -4.76
CA ASP A 110 11.02 -3.24 -4.74
C ASP A 110 12.19 -3.10 -3.74
N ARG A 111 12.77 -1.90 -3.62
CA ARG A 111 13.79 -1.62 -2.61
C ARG A 111 13.24 -1.79 -1.19
N TRP A 112 12.01 -1.34 -0.98
CA TRP A 112 11.33 -1.46 0.30
C TRP A 112 11.09 -2.93 0.67
N PHE A 113 10.57 -3.75 -0.26
CA PHE A 113 10.34 -5.18 -0.03
C PHE A 113 11.65 -5.92 0.25
N ARG A 114 12.69 -5.71 -0.58
CA ARG A 114 14.01 -6.32 -0.38
C ARG A 114 14.54 -6.01 1.01
N LYS A 115 14.62 -4.73 1.35
CA LYS A 115 15.11 -4.25 2.64
C LYS A 115 14.34 -4.85 3.81
N THR A 116 13.02 -4.95 3.70
CA THR A 116 12.18 -5.52 4.75
C THR A 116 12.43 -7.02 4.91
N CYS A 117 12.47 -7.78 3.82
CA CYS A 117 12.76 -9.21 3.87
C CYS A 117 14.19 -9.50 4.35
N GLU A 118 15.19 -8.74 3.88
CA GLU A 118 16.58 -8.86 4.31
C GLU A 118 16.75 -8.62 5.82
N ARG A 119 16.10 -7.60 6.38
CA ARG A 119 16.10 -7.32 7.82
C ARG A 119 15.47 -8.42 8.65
N LEU A 120 14.42 -9.03 8.14
CA LEU A 120 13.75 -10.16 8.77
C LEU A 120 14.47 -11.49 8.51
N GLU A 121 15.59 -11.48 7.76
CA GLU A 121 16.31 -12.68 7.30
C GLU A 121 15.37 -13.68 6.60
N MET A 122 14.34 -13.16 5.91
CA MET A 122 13.40 -13.97 5.14
C MET A 122 13.91 -14.13 3.72
N PRO A 123 14.33 -15.34 3.30
CA PRO A 123 14.69 -15.61 1.92
C PRO A 123 13.49 -15.34 1.00
N PHE A 124 13.75 -14.75 -0.15
CA PHE A 124 12.73 -14.42 -1.15
C PHE A 124 13.30 -14.45 -2.56
N GLU A 125 12.43 -14.65 -3.54
CA GLU A 125 12.75 -14.53 -4.96
C GLU A 125 11.97 -13.39 -5.59
N ILE A 126 12.63 -12.65 -6.49
CA ILE A 126 11.97 -11.66 -7.34
C ILE A 126 12.12 -12.09 -8.79
N HIS A 127 10.99 -12.38 -9.42
CA HIS A 127 10.92 -12.71 -10.84
C HIS A 127 10.54 -11.47 -11.64
N GLU A 128 11.34 -11.15 -12.67
CA GLU A 128 11.11 -10.04 -13.59
C GLU A 128 11.22 -10.52 -15.03
N THR A 129 10.26 -10.16 -15.86
CA THR A 129 10.32 -10.41 -17.29
C THR A 129 9.33 -9.53 -18.06
N SER A 130 9.71 -9.03 -19.24
CA SER A 130 8.79 -8.35 -20.15
C SER A 130 7.90 -9.31 -20.93
N GLY A 131 8.23 -10.61 -20.98
CA GLY A 131 7.50 -11.62 -21.72
C GLY A 131 6.28 -12.14 -20.94
N GLN A 132 5.07 -11.93 -21.44
CA GLN A 132 3.82 -12.33 -20.79
C GLN A 132 3.74 -13.83 -20.49
N LYS A 133 4.13 -14.69 -21.44
CA LYS A 133 4.12 -16.15 -21.25
C LYS A 133 5.03 -16.57 -20.09
N ARG A 134 6.24 -15.99 -20.01
CA ARG A 134 7.18 -16.28 -18.93
C ARG A 134 6.68 -15.73 -17.59
N ALA A 135 6.07 -14.54 -17.59
CA ALA A 135 5.45 -13.95 -16.42
C ALA A 135 4.29 -14.81 -15.86
N ALA A 136 3.47 -15.38 -16.75
CA ALA A 136 2.43 -16.31 -16.37
C ALA A 136 3.03 -17.61 -15.80
N GLY A 137 4.11 -18.14 -16.40
CA GLY A 137 4.83 -19.31 -15.89
C GLY A 137 5.33 -19.11 -14.46
N HIS A 138 6.02 -18.01 -14.18
CA HIS A 138 6.50 -17.72 -12.81
C HIS A 138 5.38 -17.70 -11.76
N LEU A 139 4.22 -17.13 -12.10
CA LEU A 139 3.06 -17.12 -11.20
C LEU A 139 2.51 -18.54 -11.00
N GLN A 140 2.35 -19.29 -12.08
CA GLN A 140 1.87 -20.70 -12.02
C GLN A 140 2.81 -21.57 -11.19
N ASP A 141 4.12 -21.42 -11.34
CA ASP A 141 5.12 -22.19 -10.57
C ASP A 141 5.03 -21.87 -9.07
N ALA A 142 4.87 -20.60 -8.70
CA ALA A 142 4.67 -20.20 -7.30
C ALA A 142 3.40 -20.84 -6.73
N LEU A 143 2.26 -20.69 -7.42
CA LEU A 143 0.97 -21.25 -6.97
C LEU A 143 0.98 -22.77 -6.95
N ALA A 144 1.58 -23.43 -7.94
CA ALA A 144 1.74 -24.89 -7.96
C ALA A 144 2.60 -25.39 -6.77
N SER A 145 3.49 -24.55 -6.27
CA SER A 145 4.26 -24.82 -5.05
C SER A 145 3.51 -24.48 -3.76
N GLY A 146 2.27 -23.97 -3.85
CA GLY A 146 1.46 -23.51 -2.72
C GLY A 146 1.97 -22.23 -2.06
N LEU A 147 2.69 -21.41 -2.82
CA LEU A 147 3.26 -20.16 -2.33
C LEU A 147 2.40 -18.98 -2.76
N PRO A 148 1.92 -18.15 -1.81
CA PRO A 148 1.32 -16.88 -2.17
C PRO A 148 2.38 -15.96 -2.80
N ALA A 149 1.98 -15.26 -3.86
CA ALA A 149 2.89 -14.44 -4.65
C ALA A 149 2.44 -12.99 -4.64
N ILE A 150 3.32 -12.06 -4.25
CA ILE A 150 3.03 -10.62 -4.27
C ILE A 150 3.28 -10.12 -5.70
N ALA A 151 2.21 -9.76 -6.39
CA ALA A 151 2.23 -9.27 -7.75
C ALA A 151 2.23 -7.75 -7.79
N TYR A 152 3.14 -7.18 -8.58
CA TYR A 152 3.15 -5.75 -8.91
C TYR A 152 2.22 -5.52 -10.10
N ILE A 153 1.31 -4.58 -9.93
CA ILE A 153 0.21 -4.34 -10.87
C ILE A 153 -0.06 -2.85 -11.05
N SER A 154 -0.88 -2.51 -12.03
CA SER A 154 -1.53 -1.21 -12.14
C SER A 154 -2.90 -1.26 -11.48
N ALA A 155 -3.14 -0.42 -10.48
CA ALA A 155 -4.40 -0.41 -9.72
C ALA A 155 -5.62 -0.10 -10.61
N ALA A 156 -5.49 0.84 -11.55
CA ALA A 156 -6.59 1.23 -12.44
C ALA A 156 -6.97 0.15 -13.46
N ASP A 157 -6.10 -0.85 -13.65
CA ASP A 157 -6.37 -1.99 -14.53
C ASP A 157 -6.93 -3.20 -13.77
N LEU A 158 -7.25 -3.05 -12.48
CA LEU A 158 -8.00 -4.04 -11.71
C LEU A 158 -9.51 -3.75 -11.83
N PRO A 159 -10.31 -4.64 -12.45
CA PRO A 159 -11.69 -4.36 -12.80
C PRO A 159 -12.60 -4.06 -11.60
N TYR A 160 -12.32 -4.65 -10.45
CA TYR A 160 -13.11 -4.43 -9.24
C TYR A 160 -12.91 -3.05 -8.58
N TRP A 161 -11.84 -2.32 -8.90
CA TRP A 161 -11.66 -0.95 -8.44
C TRP A 161 -12.51 0.07 -9.21
N HIS A 162 -12.90 -0.25 -10.44
CA HIS A 162 -13.69 0.63 -11.33
C HIS A 162 -13.14 2.05 -11.39
N LEU A 163 -11.81 2.17 -11.43
CA LEU A 163 -11.12 3.45 -11.62
C LEU A 163 -11.23 3.90 -13.09
N PRO A 164 -11.18 5.21 -13.36
CA PRO A 164 -11.16 5.70 -14.73
C PRO A 164 -10.03 5.11 -15.56
N SER A 165 -10.34 4.68 -16.80
CA SER A 165 -9.37 4.06 -17.70
C SER A 165 -8.19 4.97 -18.06
N GLU A 166 -8.37 6.28 -17.97
CA GLU A 166 -7.35 7.31 -18.18
C GLU A 166 -6.22 7.21 -17.15
N GLN A 167 -6.49 6.62 -15.99
CA GLN A 167 -5.50 6.37 -14.92
C GLN A 167 -4.70 5.09 -15.12
N SER A 168 -4.98 4.33 -16.18
CA SER A 168 -4.27 3.08 -16.48
C SER A 168 -2.76 3.28 -16.55
N GLY A 169 -2.02 2.55 -15.72
CA GLY A 169 -0.57 2.65 -15.61
C GLY A 169 -0.04 3.80 -14.73
N TRP A 170 -0.89 4.59 -14.09
CA TRP A 170 -0.44 5.70 -13.22
C TRP A 170 -0.05 5.23 -11.82
N TRP A 171 -0.80 4.27 -11.29
CA TRP A 171 -0.66 3.84 -9.91
C TRP A 171 -0.07 2.44 -9.84
N GLY A 172 1.19 2.37 -9.46
CA GLY A 172 1.83 1.12 -9.06
C GLY A 172 1.24 0.63 -7.75
N TYR A 173 0.98 -0.67 -7.69
CA TYR A 173 0.22 -1.29 -6.62
C TYR A 173 0.68 -2.73 -6.38
N THR A 174 0.41 -3.30 -5.22
CA THR A 174 0.68 -4.71 -4.96
C THR A 174 -0.55 -5.42 -4.40
N ILE A 175 -0.73 -6.65 -4.83
CA ILE A 175 -1.72 -7.59 -4.31
C ILE A 175 -1.06 -8.95 -4.10
N VAL A 176 -1.65 -9.79 -3.26
CA VAL A 176 -1.22 -11.19 -3.16
C VAL A 176 -2.12 -12.05 -4.05
N VAL A 177 -1.51 -12.86 -4.91
CA VAL A 177 -2.19 -13.94 -5.62
C VAL A 177 -1.90 -15.23 -4.84
N TYR A 178 -2.96 -15.89 -4.35
CA TYR A 178 -2.79 -17.03 -3.45
C TYR A 178 -3.36 -18.35 -3.96
N GLY A 179 -4.08 -18.30 -5.08
CA GLY A 179 -4.67 -19.49 -5.67
C GLY A 179 -5.24 -19.23 -7.05
N GLN A 180 -5.71 -20.30 -7.67
CA GLN A 180 -6.42 -20.26 -8.94
C GLN A 180 -7.58 -21.25 -8.90
N ASP A 181 -8.74 -20.79 -9.35
CA ASP A 181 -9.90 -21.62 -9.62
C ASP A 181 -10.30 -21.45 -11.10
N SER A 182 -10.11 -22.52 -11.88
CA SER A 182 -10.35 -22.52 -13.33
C SER A 182 -9.57 -21.38 -14.04
N GLU A 183 -10.25 -20.41 -14.62
CA GLU A 183 -9.66 -19.27 -15.33
C GLU A 183 -9.57 -18.00 -14.46
N ARG A 184 -9.82 -18.11 -13.15
CA ARG A 184 -9.76 -16.97 -12.24
C ARG A 184 -8.69 -17.17 -11.19
N PHE A 185 -7.95 -16.11 -10.88
CA PHE A 185 -7.03 -16.08 -9.77
C PHE A 185 -7.71 -15.58 -8.50
N LEU A 186 -7.42 -16.22 -7.38
CA LEU A 186 -7.82 -15.76 -6.05
C LEU A 186 -6.80 -14.76 -5.55
N VAL A 187 -7.28 -13.58 -5.15
CA VAL A 187 -6.42 -12.45 -4.77
C VAL A 187 -6.76 -11.90 -3.39
N ASP A 188 -5.73 -11.44 -2.69
CA ASP A 188 -5.85 -10.67 -1.46
C ASP A 188 -5.40 -9.23 -1.74
N ASP A 189 -6.38 -8.34 -1.85
CA ASP A 189 -6.24 -6.89 -1.92
C ASP A 189 -6.87 -6.25 -0.68
N ARG A 190 -6.49 -6.73 0.48
CA ARG A 190 -7.03 -6.29 1.78
C ARG A 190 -8.54 -6.57 1.94
N ASN A 191 -9.07 -7.49 1.15
CA ASN A 191 -10.43 -8.00 1.27
C ASN A 191 -10.56 -8.96 2.46
N LEU A 192 -11.79 -9.12 2.96
CA LEU A 192 -12.13 -10.00 4.08
C LEU A 192 -12.90 -11.24 3.62
N LYS A 193 -13.36 -11.25 2.39
CA LYS A 193 -14.07 -12.35 1.73
C LYS A 193 -13.35 -12.67 0.42
N PRO A 194 -13.50 -13.89 -0.11
CA PRO A 194 -12.86 -14.30 -1.36
C PRO A 194 -13.12 -13.31 -2.50
N LEU A 195 -12.05 -12.89 -3.15
CA LEU A 195 -12.05 -12.02 -4.31
C LEU A 195 -11.32 -12.72 -5.44
N SER A 196 -11.93 -12.77 -6.60
CA SER A 196 -11.37 -13.45 -7.77
C SER A 196 -11.22 -12.50 -8.96
N LEU A 197 -10.21 -12.76 -9.78
CA LEU A 197 -9.84 -11.93 -10.91
C LEU A 197 -9.62 -12.82 -12.15
N PRO A 198 -10.24 -12.52 -13.31
CA PRO A 198 -9.97 -13.25 -14.54
C PRO A 198 -8.49 -13.24 -14.91
N SER A 199 -7.96 -14.36 -15.41
CA SER A 199 -6.53 -14.50 -15.74
C SER A 199 -6.05 -13.46 -16.75
N GLN A 200 -6.89 -13.09 -17.71
CA GLN A 200 -6.59 -12.06 -18.70
C GLN A 200 -6.42 -10.68 -18.07
N GLU A 201 -7.31 -10.32 -17.14
CA GLU A 201 -7.28 -9.03 -16.43
C GLU A 201 -6.06 -8.90 -15.53
N LEU A 202 -5.73 -9.96 -14.77
CA LEU A 202 -4.51 -9.98 -13.98
C LEU A 202 -3.26 -9.84 -14.86
N SER A 203 -3.20 -10.54 -15.98
CA SER A 203 -2.07 -10.45 -16.92
C SER A 203 -1.93 -9.05 -17.50
N ALA A 204 -3.04 -8.42 -17.90
CA ALA A 204 -3.07 -7.05 -18.42
C ALA A 204 -2.57 -6.05 -17.36
N SER A 205 -3.09 -6.11 -16.14
CA SER A 205 -2.72 -5.25 -15.03
C SER A 205 -1.22 -5.38 -14.65
N ARG A 206 -0.68 -6.62 -14.62
CA ARG A 206 0.74 -6.88 -14.35
C ARG A 206 1.67 -6.34 -15.45
N GLY A 207 1.24 -6.41 -16.71
CA GLY A 207 2.02 -5.96 -17.87
C GLY A 207 1.94 -4.46 -18.11
N ARG A 208 1.03 -3.74 -17.47
CA ARG A 208 0.70 -2.36 -17.79
C ARG A 208 1.83 -1.37 -17.51
N ILE A 209 2.48 -1.47 -16.37
CA ILE A 209 3.62 -0.63 -16.00
C ILE A 209 4.90 -1.32 -16.46
N SER A 210 5.44 -0.86 -17.58
CA SER A 210 6.59 -1.50 -18.23
C SER A 210 7.84 -1.59 -17.36
N SER A 211 8.07 -0.60 -16.49
CA SER A 211 9.19 -0.58 -15.53
C SER A 211 9.09 -1.68 -14.47
N TYR A 212 7.89 -2.21 -14.22
CA TYR A 212 7.69 -3.33 -13.30
C TYR A 212 8.04 -4.68 -13.91
N LYS A 213 8.09 -4.81 -15.25
CA LYS A 213 8.46 -6.06 -15.94
C LYS A 213 7.69 -7.27 -15.42
N ASN A 214 6.37 -7.13 -15.19
CA ASN A 214 5.53 -8.16 -14.58
C ASN A 214 6.10 -8.71 -13.24
N ARG A 215 6.73 -7.88 -12.45
CA ARG A 215 7.44 -8.27 -11.21
C ARG A 215 6.54 -9.09 -10.28
N LEU A 216 7.14 -10.12 -9.71
CA LEU A 216 6.52 -11.01 -8.75
C LEU A 216 7.51 -11.28 -7.63
N LEU A 217 7.09 -11.08 -6.39
CA LEU A 217 7.88 -11.44 -5.22
C LEU A 217 7.27 -12.66 -4.53
N VAL A 218 8.09 -13.65 -4.25
CA VAL A 218 7.69 -14.90 -3.58
C VAL A 218 8.60 -15.11 -2.38
N VAL A 219 8.01 -15.28 -1.20
CA VAL A 219 8.78 -15.66 -0.01
C VAL A 219 9.18 -17.13 -0.14
N ASP A 220 10.49 -17.41 -0.03
CA ASP A 220 11.04 -18.75 -0.24
C ASP A 220 10.45 -19.76 0.77
N PRO A 221 10.16 -21.00 0.34
CA PRO A 221 9.73 -22.06 1.25
C PRO A 221 10.74 -22.39 2.37
N ALA A 222 12.01 -22.02 2.21
CA ALA A 222 13.02 -22.16 3.26
C ALA A 222 12.84 -21.18 4.43
N ALA A 223 12.05 -20.09 4.26
CA ALA A 223 11.68 -19.19 5.35
C ALA A 223 10.72 -19.94 6.31
N THR A 224 11.22 -20.37 7.44
CA THR A 224 10.46 -21.22 8.37
C THR A 224 10.27 -20.61 9.75
N GLU A 225 11.19 -19.78 10.19
CA GLU A 225 11.21 -19.23 11.54
C GLU A 225 11.86 -17.84 11.56
N LEU A 226 11.33 -16.97 12.43
CA LEU A 226 11.91 -15.66 12.73
C LEU A 226 12.44 -15.71 14.16
N HIS A 227 13.72 -15.38 14.35
CA HIS A 227 14.34 -15.37 15.66
C HIS A 227 14.16 -14.02 16.37
N SER A 228 14.14 -14.03 17.70
CA SER A 228 13.96 -12.81 18.51
C SER A 228 15.06 -11.79 18.29
N GLU A 229 16.31 -12.23 18.11
CA GLU A 229 17.45 -11.36 17.85
C GLU A 229 17.36 -10.69 16.47
N THR A 230 16.96 -11.43 15.46
CA THR A 230 16.69 -10.89 14.11
C THR A 230 15.57 -9.86 14.13
N LEU A 231 14.46 -10.15 14.81
CA LEU A 231 13.35 -9.20 14.93
C LEU A 231 13.79 -7.93 15.68
N LEU A 232 14.55 -8.06 16.77
CA LEU A 232 15.09 -6.91 17.52
C LEU A 232 15.97 -6.03 16.61
N ALA A 233 16.93 -6.63 15.89
CA ALA A 233 17.80 -5.90 14.97
C ALA A 233 17.03 -5.22 13.84
N ALA A 234 16.00 -5.90 13.31
CA ALA A 234 15.11 -5.36 12.27
C ALA A 234 14.32 -4.14 12.76
N VAL A 235 13.79 -4.20 13.98
CA VAL A 235 13.07 -3.09 14.62
C VAL A 235 13.98 -1.90 14.86
N GLU A 236 15.17 -2.10 15.41
CA GLU A 236 16.17 -1.03 15.64
C GLU A 236 16.56 -0.36 14.32
N SER A 237 16.82 -1.15 13.29
CA SER A 237 17.13 -0.64 11.95
C SER A 237 15.97 0.17 11.36
N GLY A 238 14.73 -0.27 11.58
CA GLY A 238 13.54 0.43 11.13
C GLY A 238 13.32 1.78 11.81
N LEU A 239 13.58 1.85 13.12
CA LEU A 239 13.52 3.08 13.90
C LEU A 239 14.59 4.09 13.44
N THR A 240 15.82 3.64 13.21
CA THR A 240 16.91 4.47 12.68
C THR A 240 16.57 5.05 11.32
N ASP A 241 16.10 4.21 10.38
CA ASP A 241 15.67 4.66 9.05
C ASP A 241 14.57 5.72 9.09
N GLN A 242 13.60 5.54 9.99
CA GLN A 242 12.52 6.51 10.16
C GLN A 242 13.06 7.88 10.56
N VAL A 243 13.97 7.92 11.54
CA VAL A 243 14.61 9.15 12.00
C VAL A 243 15.40 9.79 10.85
N GLU A 244 16.27 9.03 10.18
CA GLU A 244 17.08 9.52 9.08
C GLU A 244 16.24 10.07 7.93
N HIS A 245 15.19 9.34 7.53
CA HIS A 245 14.35 9.71 6.41
C HIS A 245 13.57 10.99 6.67
N LEU A 246 12.87 11.10 7.80
CA LEU A 246 12.06 12.29 8.12
C LEU A 246 12.89 13.50 8.51
N SER A 247 14.13 13.31 9.02
CA SER A 247 15.09 14.39 9.27
C SER A 247 15.76 14.92 8.00
N SER A 248 15.54 14.28 6.85
CA SER A 248 16.16 14.71 5.60
C SER A 248 15.60 16.05 5.13
N LYS A 249 16.40 16.78 4.32
CA LYS A 249 16.04 18.11 3.80
C LYS A 249 15.20 18.05 2.51
N SER A 250 14.69 16.88 2.13
CA SER A 250 13.88 16.73 0.92
C SER A 250 12.55 17.47 1.04
N ASP A 251 12.31 18.43 0.16
CA ASP A 251 11.04 19.17 0.09
C ASP A 251 9.97 18.47 -0.76
N SER A 252 10.24 17.25 -1.18
CA SER A 252 9.31 16.41 -1.96
C SER A 252 8.97 15.10 -1.26
N PHE A 253 9.84 14.58 -0.36
CA PHE A 253 9.71 13.25 0.23
C PHE A 253 10.01 13.14 1.73
N SER A 254 10.07 14.29 2.44
CA SER A 254 10.27 14.36 3.88
C SER A 254 9.44 15.49 4.48
N LEU A 255 9.57 15.78 5.79
CA LEU A 255 8.74 16.78 6.49
C LEU A 255 8.69 18.16 5.81
N PRO A 256 9.79 18.68 5.20
CA PRO A 256 9.72 19.93 4.44
C PRO A 256 8.70 19.95 3.31
N ALA A 257 8.30 18.77 2.78
CA ALA A 257 7.26 18.68 1.75
C ALA A 257 5.90 19.19 2.26
N ILE A 258 5.57 18.97 3.52
CA ILE A 258 4.31 19.43 4.15
C ILE A 258 4.31 20.96 4.23
N ALA A 259 5.41 21.56 4.69
CA ALA A 259 5.57 23.01 4.75
C ALA A 259 5.54 23.65 3.35
N LYS A 260 6.13 22.98 2.35
CA LYS A 260 6.04 23.40 0.94
C LYS A 260 4.59 23.36 0.45
N TRP A 261 3.85 22.30 0.73
CA TRP A 261 2.45 22.21 0.34
C TRP A 261 1.61 23.32 0.95
N ALA A 262 1.74 23.57 2.27
CA ALA A 262 1.07 24.67 2.94
C ALA A 262 1.35 26.03 2.27
N ARG A 263 2.60 26.30 1.86
CA ARG A 263 2.98 27.53 1.13
C ARG A 263 2.36 27.57 -0.25
N MET A 264 2.43 26.47 -1.02
CA MET A 264 1.92 26.40 -2.40
C MET A 264 0.41 26.62 -2.50
N LEU A 265 -0.36 26.35 -1.44
CA LEU A 265 -1.80 26.63 -1.40
C LEU A 265 -2.14 28.11 -1.51
N THR A 266 -1.29 28.99 -0.99
CA THR A 266 -1.56 30.45 -0.90
C THR A 266 -0.56 31.32 -1.65
N ASP A 267 0.42 30.73 -2.33
CA ASP A 267 1.45 31.47 -3.08
C ASP A 267 0.88 31.98 -4.42
N GLU A 268 0.49 33.25 -4.45
CA GLU A 268 -0.06 33.92 -5.63
C GLU A 268 0.95 34.24 -6.72
N ARG A 269 2.25 34.20 -6.40
CA ARG A 269 3.33 34.55 -7.34
C ARG A 269 3.89 33.34 -8.08
N ASN A 270 3.75 32.18 -7.50
CA ASN A 270 4.28 30.94 -8.08
C ASN A 270 3.29 30.38 -9.10
N PRO A 271 3.67 30.21 -10.38
CA PRO A 271 2.78 29.63 -11.39
C PRO A 271 2.31 28.20 -11.08
N LYS A 272 3.02 27.49 -10.18
CA LYS A 272 2.62 26.18 -9.66
C LYS A 272 1.86 26.25 -8.33
N GLY A 273 1.59 27.45 -7.81
CA GLY A 273 0.74 27.67 -6.64
C GLY A 273 -0.72 27.34 -6.96
N TRP A 274 -1.46 26.84 -5.98
CA TRP A 274 -2.86 26.47 -6.17
C TRP A 274 -3.73 27.61 -6.62
N THR A 275 -3.46 28.85 -6.17
CA THR A 275 -4.17 30.05 -6.59
C THR A 275 -4.02 30.34 -8.08
N GLN A 276 -2.90 29.92 -8.70
CA GLN A 276 -2.66 30.08 -10.14
C GLN A 276 -3.14 28.88 -10.92
N VAL A 277 -2.87 27.66 -10.43
CA VAL A 277 -3.27 26.40 -11.09
C VAL A 277 -4.80 26.29 -11.17
N PHE A 278 -5.53 26.71 -10.13
CA PHE A 278 -6.97 26.63 -10.05
C PHE A 278 -7.66 28.00 -10.17
N VAL A 279 -7.10 28.91 -10.96
CA VAL A 279 -7.63 30.30 -11.11
C VAL A 279 -9.07 30.34 -11.62
N ASP A 280 -9.44 29.40 -12.47
CA ASP A 280 -10.79 29.22 -13.01
C ASP A 280 -11.60 28.10 -12.33
N GLY A 281 -11.00 27.40 -11.37
CA GLY A 281 -11.60 26.25 -10.66
C GLY A 281 -11.45 24.91 -11.36
N HIS A 282 -10.92 24.90 -12.58
CA HIS A 282 -10.76 23.68 -13.36
C HIS A 282 -9.83 22.67 -12.68
N GLY A 283 -10.22 21.37 -12.61
CA GLY A 283 -9.46 20.29 -11.96
C GLY A 283 -9.41 20.36 -10.42
N LEU A 284 -10.06 21.35 -9.78
CA LEU A 284 -10.02 21.52 -8.32
C LEU A 284 -10.70 20.36 -7.58
N VAL A 285 -11.86 19.88 -8.07
CA VAL A 285 -12.55 18.73 -7.45
C VAL A 285 -11.63 17.52 -7.37
N GLU A 286 -10.96 17.20 -8.46
CA GLU A 286 -10.05 16.07 -8.55
C GLU A 286 -8.83 16.23 -7.64
N ALA A 287 -8.25 17.43 -7.59
CA ALA A 287 -7.14 17.73 -6.70
C ALA A 287 -7.54 17.60 -5.21
N LEU A 288 -8.74 18.04 -4.83
CA LEU A 288 -9.25 17.93 -3.46
C LEU A 288 -9.55 16.47 -3.08
N VAL A 289 -10.19 15.70 -3.99
CA VAL A 289 -10.45 14.28 -3.77
C VAL A 289 -9.14 13.51 -3.63
N SER A 290 -8.18 13.71 -4.54
CA SER A 290 -6.89 13.03 -4.47
C SER A 290 -6.06 13.43 -3.24
N ALA A 291 -6.17 14.68 -2.78
CA ALA A 291 -5.57 15.13 -1.52
C ALA A 291 -6.21 14.42 -0.32
N TYR A 292 -7.55 14.32 -0.29
CA TYR A 292 -8.28 13.60 0.74
C TYR A 292 -7.91 12.12 0.76
N GLU A 293 -8.00 11.43 -0.38
CA GLU A 293 -7.68 10.00 -0.51
C GLU A 293 -6.22 9.70 -0.16
N GLY A 294 -5.30 10.58 -0.53
CA GLY A 294 -3.89 10.44 -0.18
C GLY A 294 -3.64 10.46 1.33
N VAL A 295 -4.49 11.15 2.09
CA VAL A 295 -4.34 11.36 3.54
C VAL A 295 -5.23 10.41 4.36
N ASN A 296 -6.35 9.95 3.81
CA ASN A 296 -7.35 9.13 4.51
C ASN A 296 -7.30 7.67 4.05
N GLU A 297 -7.71 6.75 4.93
CA GLU A 297 -7.73 5.30 4.65
C GLU A 297 -8.70 4.89 3.52
N VAL A 298 -9.60 5.77 3.10
CA VAL A 298 -10.46 5.54 1.93
C VAL A 298 -9.66 5.39 0.65
N GLY A 299 -8.55 6.10 0.56
CA GLY A 299 -7.65 6.02 -0.58
C GLY A 299 -6.96 4.66 -0.74
N ILE A 300 -6.56 4.35 -1.97
CA ILE A 300 -5.96 3.05 -2.33
C ILE A 300 -4.63 2.78 -1.62
N LEU A 301 -3.91 3.81 -1.18
CA LEU A 301 -2.62 3.72 -0.47
C LEU A 301 -2.76 3.77 1.06
N GLY A 302 -3.99 3.71 1.61
CA GLY A 302 -4.22 3.58 3.06
C GLY A 302 -3.97 4.83 3.89
N GLY A 303 -3.87 6.01 3.28
CA GLY A 303 -3.80 7.30 3.97
C GLY A 303 -2.46 7.61 4.64
N ASN A 304 -2.53 8.39 5.72
CA ASN A 304 -1.34 8.95 6.37
C ASN A 304 -0.48 7.95 7.17
N LEU A 305 -0.99 6.77 7.49
CA LEU A 305 -0.33 5.66 8.20
C LEU A 305 0.20 6.00 9.61
N ARG A 306 -0.09 7.17 10.16
CA ARG A 306 0.46 7.60 11.47
C ARG A 306 -0.08 6.76 12.61
N SER A 307 -1.36 6.40 12.56
CA SER A 307 -1.96 5.49 13.54
C SER A 307 -1.34 4.09 13.49
N LEU A 308 -1.10 3.57 12.28
CA LEU A 308 -0.44 2.28 12.08
C LEU A 308 1.01 2.32 12.60
N TYR A 309 1.73 3.42 12.37
CA TYR A 309 3.08 3.59 12.90
C TYR A 309 3.12 3.74 14.44
N ALA A 310 2.13 4.39 15.03
CA ALA A 310 1.98 4.44 16.47
C ALA A 310 1.77 3.03 17.08
N ASP A 311 1.01 2.16 16.39
CA ASP A 311 0.89 0.75 16.79
C ASP A 311 2.24 0.01 16.70
N PHE A 312 3.03 0.27 15.66
CA PHE A 312 4.40 -0.24 15.57
C PHE A 312 5.25 0.22 16.76
N LEU A 313 5.24 1.50 17.11
CA LEU A 313 6.03 2.02 18.24
C LEU A 313 5.65 1.36 19.57
N LYS A 314 4.36 1.07 19.77
CA LYS A 314 3.86 0.32 20.92
C LYS A 314 4.40 -1.12 20.98
N GLU A 315 4.47 -1.80 19.82
CA GLU A 315 5.04 -3.14 19.72
C GLU A 315 6.57 -3.10 19.86
N ALA A 316 7.23 -2.16 19.17
CA ALA A 316 8.67 -1.96 19.19
C ALA A 316 9.20 -1.67 20.61
N GLY A 317 8.49 -0.85 21.40
CA GLY A 317 8.86 -0.56 22.77
C GLY A 317 8.93 -1.81 23.67
N LYS A 318 8.09 -2.83 23.41
CA LYS A 318 8.12 -4.11 24.12
C LYS A 318 9.29 -5.00 23.70
N ILE A 319 9.70 -4.92 22.42
CA ILE A 319 10.78 -5.73 21.86
C ILE A 319 12.14 -5.15 22.22
N THR A 320 12.29 -3.83 22.10
CA THR A 320 13.57 -3.13 22.31
C THR A 320 13.83 -2.71 23.76
N GLY A 321 12.77 -2.62 24.58
CA GLY A 321 12.83 -2.02 25.92
C GLY A 321 12.96 -0.49 25.91
N ARG A 322 12.95 0.17 24.75
CA ARG A 322 13.07 1.63 24.61
C ARG A 322 11.79 2.36 25.07
N PRO A 323 11.89 3.59 25.59
CA PRO A 323 10.75 4.36 26.10
C PRO A 323 9.97 5.06 24.96
N LEU A 324 9.44 4.30 24.00
CA LEU A 324 8.76 4.82 22.79
C LEU A 324 7.37 5.40 23.04
N GLY A 325 6.83 5.36 24.26
CA GLY A 325 5.45 5.78 24.56
C GLY A 325 5.16 7.26 24.29
N ALA A 326 6.14 8.15 24.42
CA ALA A 326 5.97 9.56 24.07
C ALA A 326 5.84 9.74 22.55
N ALA A 327 6.68 9.08 21.78
CA ALA A 327 6.62 9.08 20.31
C ALA A 327 5.30 8.45 19.81
N GLU A 328 4.85 7.32 20.41
CA GLU A 328 3.56 6.72 20.10
C GLU A 328 2.41 7.74 20.20
N ARG A 329 2.31 8.43 21.33
CA ARG A 329 1.25 9.44 21.54
C ARG A 329 1.36 10.61 20.55
N ALA A 330 2.58 11.07 20.27
CA ALA A 330 2.82 12.16 19.35
C ALA A 330 2.40 11.79 17.91
N TYR A 331 2.68 10.57 17.43
CA TYR A 331 2.21 10.11 16.11
C TYR A 331 0.68 9.93 16.05
N ARG A 332 0.01 9.55 17.14
CA ARG A 332 -1.45 9.57 17.20
C ARG A 332 -2.02 11.00 17.14
N THR A 333 -1.32 11.97 17.72
CA THR A 333 -1.68 13.40 17.57
C THR A 333 -1.49 13.85 16.12
N ALA A 334 -0.38 13.51 15.49
CA ALA A 334 -0.15 13.80 14.08
C ALA A 334 -1.23 13.17 13.17
N ALA A 335 -1.66 11.93 13.45
CA ALA A 335 -2.76 11.30 12.74
C ALA A 335 -4.04 12.15 12.78
N LYS A 336 -4.43 12.66 13.96
CA LYS A 336 -5.60 13.52 14.12
C LYS A 336 -5.47 14.84 13.35
N SER A 337 -4.29 15.45 13.37
CA SER A 337 -4.06 16.68 12.59
C SER A 337 -4.23 16.44 11.09
N TRP A 338 -3.84 15.26 10.57
CA TRP A 338 -4.08 14.88 9.19
C TRP A 338 -5.58 14.66 8.90
N GLU A 339 -6.33 14.08 9.85
CA GLU A 339 -7.80 13.93 9.73
C GLU A 339 -8.50 15.30 9.67
N GLU A 340 -8.03 16.26 10.48
CA GLU A 340 -8.53 17.64 10.48
C GLU A 340 -8.23 18.33 9.14
N PHE A 341 -7.02 18.17 8.57
CA PHE A 341 -6.72 18.65 7.23
C PHE A 341 -7.64 18.00 6.18
N ALA A 342 -7.84 16.69 6.23
CA ALA A 342 -8.71 15.98 5.30
C ALA A 342 -10.15 16.51 5.38
N SER A 343 -10.65 16.84 6.57
CA SER A 343 -12.00 17.38 6.77
C SER A 343 -12.23 18.71 6.04
N VAL A 344 -11.19 19.54 5.88
CA VAL A 344 -11.28 20.78 5.12
C VAL A 344 -11.58 20.54 3.64
N CYS A 345 -11.06 19.45 3.05
CA CYS A 345 -11.38 19.08 1.67
C CYS A 345 -12.87 18.75 1.49
N LEU A 346 -13.53 18.20 2.52
CA LEU A 346 -14.95 17.81 2.50
C LEU A 346 -15.92 18.99 2.60
N GLU A 347 -15.44 20.20 2.83
CA GLU A 347 -16.29 21.39 2.85
C GLU A 347 -16.82 21.76 1.46
N VAL A 348 -16.26 21.19 0.41
CA VAL A 348 -16.78 21.26 -0.95
C VAL A 348 -17.79 20.14 -1.14
N PRO A 349 -19.12 20.42 -1.31
CA PRO A 349 -20.15 19.40 -1.25
C PRO A 349 -19.94 18.22 -2.22
N VAL A 350 -19.53 18.51 -3.47
CA VAL A 350 -19.28 17.45 -4.46
C VAL A 350 -18.09 16.57 -4.07
N VAL A 351 -17.08 17.12 -3.40
CA VAL A 351 -15.94 16.33 -2.90
C VAL A 351 -16.41 15.37 -1.80
N ASN A 352 -17.25 15.84 -0.87
CA ASN A 352 -17.82 14.97 0.17
C ASN A 352 -18.65 13.83 -0.42
N GLU A 353 -19.47 14.11 -1.44
CA GLU A 353 -20.28 13.08 -2.12
C GLU A 353 -19.38 12.03 -2.82
N ILE A 354 -18.33 12.46 -3.51
CA ILE A 354 -17.37 11.56 -4.15
C ILE A 354 -16.69 10.67 -3.10
N VAL A 355 -16.24 11.26 -2.00
CA VAL A 355 -15.56 10.52 -0.91
C VAL A 355 -16.50 9.48 -0.27
N ASP A 356 -17.78 9.77 -0.12
CA ASP A 356 -18.75 8.80 0.38
C ASP A 356 -18.93 7.63 -0.59
N LEU A 357 -18.95 7.88 -1.90
CA LEU A 357 -18.98 6.85 -2.93
C LEU A 357 -17.70 6.00 -2.92
N ASP A 358 -16.54 6.62 -2.76
CA ASP A 358 -15.26 5.92 -2.70
C ASP A 358 -15.15 5.05 -1.44
N ARG A 359 -15.71 5.50 -0.31
CA ARG A 359 -15.87 4.71 0.90
C ARG A 359 -16.78 3.50 0.68
N GLN A 360 -17.92 3.69 0.01
CA GLN A 360 -18.82 2.59 -0.36
C GLN A 360 -18.10 1.58 -1.27
N ARG A 361 -17.42 2.05 -2.32
CA ARG A 361 -16.62 1.21 -3.23
C ARG A 361 -15.60 0.38 -2.47
N ARG A 362 -14.81 0.99 -1.57
CA ARG A 362 -13.82 0.28 -0.77
C ARG A 362 -14.44 -0.77 0.14
N ASN A 363 -15.54 -0.44 0.82
CA ASN A 363 -16.24 -1.38 1.68
C ASN A 363 -16.82 -2.55 0.89
N ALA A 364 -17.33 -2.29 -0.31
CA ALA A 364 -17.82 -3.32 -1.22
C ALA A 364 -16.69 -4.28 -1.67
N ILE A 365 -15.52 -3.75 -2.06
CA ILE A 365 -14.35 -4.55 -2.42
C ILE A 365 -13.91 -5.46 -1.25
N ARG A 366 -13.99 -4.97 0.00
CA ARG A 366 -13.69 -5.79 1.19
C ARG A 366 -14.61 -7.01 1.33
N GLN A 367 -15.82 -6.98 0.74
CA GLN A 367 -16.74 -8.12 0.69
C GLN A 367 -16.42 -9.13 -0.43
N GLY A 368 -15.30 -8.93 -1.16
CA GLY A 368 -14.86 -9.81 -2.23
C GLY A 368 -15.81 -9.79 -3.42
N ASP A 369 -15.99 -10.94 -4.06
CA ASP A 369 -16.84 -11.08 -5.25
C ASP A 369 -18.31 -10.67 -5.00
N GLN A 370 -18.78 -10.74 -3.77
CA GLN A 370 -20.14 -10.34 -3.40
C GLN A 370 -20.37 -8.82 -3.48
N GLY A 371 -19.31 -8.02 -3.32
CA GLY A 371 -19.38 -6.56 -3.38
C GLY A 371 -19.17 -5.96 -4.78
N TRP A 372 -18.94 -6.78 -5.81
CA TRP A 372 -18.51 -6.29 -7.13
C TRP A 372 -19.50 -5.30 -7.77
N ASP A 373 -20.81 -5.60 -7.74
CA ASP A 373 -21.83 -4.72 -8.34
C ASP A 373 -21.97 -3.39 -7.60
N GLU A 374 -21.88 -3.42 -6.27
CA GLU A 374 -21.91 -2.20 -5.44
C GLU A 374 -20.66 -1.34 -5.70
N ALA A 375 -19.47 -1.97 -5.74
CA ALA A 375 -18.22 -1.28 -6.07
C ALA A 375 -18.28 -0.62 -7.45
N ARG A 376 -18.87 -1.31 -8.44
CA ARG A 376 -19.09 -0.78 -9.80
C ARG A 376 -20.01 0.43 -9.80
N SER A 377 -21.14 0.33 -9.12
CA SER A 377 -22.13 1.43 -9.05
C SER A 377 -21.49 2.68 -8.44
N ALA A 378 -20.84 2.53 -7.29
CA ALA A 378 -20.15 3.63 -6.62
C ALA A 378 -19.01 4.22 -7.47
N GLY A 379 -18.18 3.39 -8.10
CA GLY A 379 -17.09 3.85 -8.95
C GLY A 379 -17.55 4.62 -10.18
N LEU A 380 -18.62 4.19 -10.84
CA LEU A 380 -19.19 4.88 -12.00
C LEU A 380 -19.80 6.24 -11.62
N GLN A 381 -20.43 6.35 -10.44
CA GLN A 381 -20.99 7.61 -9.95
C GLN A 381 -19.85 8.57 -9.55
N SER A 382 -18.87 8.11 -8.78
CA SER A 382 -17.68 8.88 -8.42
C SER A 382 -16.98 9.45 -9.67
N ALA A 383 -16.75 8.62 -10.70
CA ALA A 383 -16.13 9.06 -11.95
C ALA A 383 -16.92 10.13 -12.71
N ARG A 384 -18.24 10.15 -12.60
CA ARG A 384 -19.08 11.22 -13.19
C ARG A 384 -18.93 12.53 -12.42
N LEU A 385 -18.99 12.48 -11.10
CA LEU A 385 -18.88 13.65 -10.24
C LEU A 385 -17.49 14.29 -10.30
N MET A 386 -16.44 13.50 -10.49
CA MET A 386 -15.07 14.00 -10.68
C MET A 386 -14.90 14.98 -11.84
N LYS A 387 -15.83 14.96 -12.82
CA LYS A 387 -15.83 15.85 -13.98
C LYS A 387 -16.64 17.13 -13.77
N THR A 388 -17.19 17.32 -12.58
CA THR A 388 -18.00 18.50 -12.26
C THR A 388 -17.14 19.63 -11.70
N ASP A 389 -17.65 20.85 -11.78
CA ASP A 389 -17.04 22.02 -11.17
C ASP A 389 -17.28 22.05 -9.65
N ALA A 390 -16.34 22.60 -8.89
CA ALA A 390 -16.47 22.75 -7.44
C ALA A 390 -17.53 23.78 -7.02
N GLY A 391 -18.05 24.56 -7.96
CA GLY A 391 -19.05 25.61 -7.69
C GLY A 391 -18.53 26.79 -6.86
N LEU A 392 -17.20 26.96 -6.77
CA LEU A 392 -16.57 27.97 -5.92
C LEU A 392 -16.10 29.18 -6.72
N GLY A 393 -16.60 30.39 -6.38
CA GLY A 393 -16.04 31.64 -6.85
C GLY A 393 -14.62 31.89 -6.29
N ASP A 394 -13.87 32.83 -6.89
CA ASP A 394 -12.46 33.10 -6.53
C ASP A 394 -12.26 33.37 -5.03
N GLY A 395 -13.07 34.20 -4.41
CA GLY A 395 -12.98 34.48 -2.97
C GLY A 395 -13.18 33.22 -2.09
N ALA A 396 -14.09 32.33 -2.48
CA ALA A 396 -14.34 31.07 -1.76
C ALA A 396 -13.17 30.09 -1.91
N ARG A 397 -12.58 30.00 -3.12
CA ARG A 397 -11.38 29.17 -3.36
C ARG A 397 -10.19 29.66 -2.52
N ARG A 398 -9.91 30.96 -2.52
CA ARG A 398 -8.82 31.56 -1.70
C ARG A 398 -9.03 31.29 -0.21
N LYS A 399 -10.26 31.40 0.28
CA LYS A 399 -10.61 31.08 1.67
C LYS A 399 -10.39 29.61 1.99
N LEU A 400 -10.80 28.69 1.08
CA LEU A 400 -10.54 27.24 1.22
C LEU A 400 -9.04 26.95 1.29
N PHE A 401 -8.26 27.47 0.35
CA PHE A 401 -6.81 27.27 0.32
C PHE A 401 -6.11 27.85 1.57
N GLY A 402 -6.61 28.98 2.07
CA GLY A 402 -6.11 29.55 3.34
C GLY A 402 -6.31 28.60 4.53
N ARG A 403 -7.51 27.96 4.63
CA ARG A 403 -7.79 27.00 5.70
C ARG A 403 -6.99 25.70 5.54
N MET A 404 -6.89 25.18 4.31
CA MET A 404 -6.05 24.01 4.03
C MET A 404 -4.58 24.30 4.42
N ALA A 405 -4.05 25.49 4.08
CA ALA A 405 -2.70 25.90 4.43
C ALA A 405 -2.49 25.97 5.95
N GLU A 406 -3.48 26.50 6.68
CA GLU A 406 -3.41 26.55 8.14
C GLU A 406 -3.43 25.15 8.77
N ALA A 407 -4.34 24.29 8.32
CA ALA A 407 -4.38 22.91 8.76
C ALA A 407 -3.05 22.17 8.49
N LEU A 408 -2.42 22.38 7.32
CA LEU A 408 -1.10 21.79 7.02
C LEU A 408 0.04 22.34 7.86
N ARG A 409 -0.03 23.61 8.32
CA ARG A 409 0.95 24.13 9.30
C ARG A 409 0.83 23.44 10.65
N ILE A 410 -0.40 23.16 11.09
CA ILE A 410 -0.66 22.39 12.32
C ILE A 410 -0.15 20.95 12.16
N VAL A 411 -0.44 20.31 11.01
CA VAL A 411 0.10 19.00 10.67
C VAL A 411 1.63 19.00 10.73
N HIS A 412 2.28 19.97 10.06
CA HIS A 412 3.75 20.06 10.08
C HIS A 412 4.31 20.17 11.49
N GLY A 413 3.72 21.01 12.35
CA GLY A 413 4.12 21.13 13.74
C GLY A 413 3.95 19.81 14.53
N SER A 414 2.83 19.10 14.34
CA SER A 414 2.58 17.80 14.97
C SER A 414 3.58 16.73 14.51
N GLU A 415 3.93 16.72 13.23
CA GLU A 415 4.94 15.81 12.67
C GLU A 415 6.35 16.07 13.20
N VAL A 416 6.74 17.35 13.30
CA VAL A 416 8.03 17.72 13.89
C VAL A 416 8.09 17.26 15.35
N ASN A 417 7.06 17.53 16.15
CA ASN A 417 7.00 17.08 17.54
C ASN A 417 7.06 15.53 17.66
N ALA A 418 6.41 14.81 16.75
CA ALA A 418 6.45 13.36 16.73
C ALA A 418 7.84 12.82 16.39
N LEU A 419 8.52 13.45 15.41
CA LEU A 419 9.90 13.09 15.07
C LEU A 419 10.87 13.41 16.22
N GLU A 420 10.76 14.55 16.87
CA GLU A 420 11.60 14.94 18.02
C GLU A 420 11.43 13.95 19.17
N ALA A 421 10.17 13.54 19.49
CA ALA A 421 9.91 12.54 20.51
C ALA A 421 10.52 11.17 20.15
N LEU A 422 10.53 10.81 18.84
CA LEU A 422 11.16 9.58 18.38
C LEU A 422 12.69 9.66 18.47
N VAL A 423 13.29 10.76 18.02
CA VAL A 423 14.75 11.00 18.11
C VAL A 423 15.21 10.89 19.57
N GLY A 424 14.50 11.52 20.51
CA GLY A 424 14.83 11.44 21.94
C GLY A 424 14.72 10.03 22.56
N ALA A 425 13.96 9.12 21.92
CA ALA A 425 13.81 7.75 22.39
C ALA A 425 14.75 6.73 21.70
N VAL A 426 15.27 7.07 20.52
CA VAL A 426 16.14 6.20 19.71
C VAL A 426 17.62 6.52 19.92
N GLY A 427 17.96 7.80 20.08
CA GLY A 427 19.31 8.27 20.40
C GLY A 427 19.63 8.06 21.84
#